data_0dcf206e29f037ba21265679971e5916
#
_entry.id   0dcf206e29f037ba21265679971e5916
#
_cell.length_a   1.000
_cell.length_b   1.000
_cell.length_c   1.000
_cell.angle_alpha   90.00
_cell.angle_beta   90.00
_cell.angle_gamma   90.00
#
_symmetry.space_group_name_H-M   'P 1'
#
loop_
_entity.id
_entity.type
_entity.pdbx_description
1 polymer ?
#
loop_
_entity_poly.entity_id
_entity_poly.type
_entity_poly.pdbx_seq_one_letter_code
_entity_poly.pdbx_strand_id
1 'polypeptide(L)'
;IIGNHVAAYVSVCYSSFEELENILLEDYKVKNLKEFQGYEKTVTRLNKFLGLDLAGLFTSWMGNEIAIVKPAVDQENRLDNLILAIRAKDIDLAKDQLAYLAEQIGRKTPVRFRNIDYNGHTIGYLSLKGFFNMFLGKWFSKFDKPYYTFIGDYVVFSNSSSTLAAMIKDYSLGNTLVQDEKYNDLMSELGNRSNIYGYVSSPETYEYLFRSLPPEDRAEFVKNKGAFQSFEAIGFTLTNAGSGYETHLVAIHNVDAARDYEIRELSRSLEKQADLIESGYYHVVIPDSIAVSTRGDYAYRTEQLDYAGKLSNGDPEGIWKITDRQGQVVAQLLYREGKLQGESRFFYPDGVVAVQ
;
A
#
# COMPACT_ATOMS: atom_id res chain seq x y z
N ILE A 1 -5.07 12.99 9.56
CA ILE A 1 -5.05 13.81 8.34
C ILE A 1 -4.97 12.99 7.05
N ILE A 2 -4.54 11.72 7.10
CA ILE A 2 -4.41 10.83 5.94
C ILE A 2 -5.80 10.37 5.52
N GLY A 3 -6.16 10.55 4.24
CA GLY A 3 -7.42 10.07 3.68
C GLY A 3 -7.53 8.54 3.71
N ASN A 4 -8.75 8.01 3.74
CA ASN A 4 -9.00 6.56 3.75
C ASN A 4 -8.64 5.87 2.42
N HIS A 5 -8.55 6.62 1.30
CA HIS A 5 -8.07 6.13 0.02
C HIS A 5 -6.55 6.27 -0.10
N VAL A 6 -5.83 5.42 0.61
CA VAL A 6 -4.37 5.39 0.64
C VAL A 6 -3.84 3.99 0.32
N ALA A 7 -2.86 3.89 -0.58
CA ALA A 7 -2.20 2.62 -0.88
C ALA A 7 -1.23 2.23 0.24
N ALA A 8 -0.41 3.18 0.71
CA ALA A 8 0.52 2.94 1.80
C ALA A 8 0.95 4.25 2.46
N TYR A 9 1.39 4.15 3.71
CA TYR A 9 2.17 5.21 4.33
C TYR A 9 3.24 4.65 5.28
N VAL A 10 4.28 5.44 5.50
CA VAL A 10 5.28 5.21 6.54
C VAL A 10 5.43 6.52 7.32
N SER A 11 5.30 6.45 8.64
CA SER A 11 5.56 7.54 9.57
C SER A 11 6.77 7.22 10.44
N VAL A 12 7.65 8.19 10.62
CA VAL A 12 8.83 8.12 11.47
C VAL A 12 8.69 9.15 12.57
N CYS A 13 8.72 8.65 13.83
CA CYS A 13 8.67 9.45 15.05
C CYS A 13 10.08 9.51 15.68
N TYR A 14 10.49 10.69 16.09
CA TYR A 14 11.82 10.96 16.65
C TYR A 14 11.74 11.98 17.81
N SER A 15 12.79 12.08 18.62
CA SER A 15 12.82 12.96 19.80
C SER A 15 12.86 14.44 19.40
N SER A 16 13.74 14.79 18.44
CA SER A 16 13.86 16.12 17.87
C SER A 16 14.32 16.05 16.43
N PHE A 17 13.89 17.01 15.60
CA PHE A 17 14.33 17.05 14.21
C PHE A 17 15.85 17.29 14.08
N GLU A 18 16.42 18.08 14.97
CA GLU A 18 17.86 18.32 15.00
C GLU A 18 18.68 17.04 15.19
N GLU A 19 18.22 16.15 16.09
CA GLU A 19 18.84 14.84 16.29
C GLU A 19 18.72 13.96 15.06
N LEU A 20 17.53 13.89 14.46
CA LEU A 20 17.32 13.16 13.21
C LEU A 20 18.18 13.68 12.06
N GLU A 21 18.25 15.00 11.90
CA GLU A 21 19.08 15.65 10.89
C GLU A 21 20.55 15.29 11.06
N ASN A 22 21.07 15.38 12.26
CA ASN A 22 22.46 15.02 12.58
C ASN A 22 22.75 13.56 12.23
N ILE A 23 21.88 12.63 12.59
CA ILE A 23 22.02 11.21 12.26
C ILE A 23 22.03 11.00 10.74
N LEU A 24 21.12 11.61 10.01
CA LEU A 24 21.02 11.50 8.56
C LEU A 24 22.24 12.10 7.85
N LEU A 25 22.73 13.23 8.31
CA LEU A 25 23.92 13.89 7.74
C LEU A 25 25.20 13.11 8.03
N GLU A 26 25.33 12.54 9.23
CA GLU A 26 26.45 11.68 9.61
C GLU A 26 26.48 10.40 8.76
N ASP A 27 25.34 9.73 8.63
CA ASP A 27 25.20 8.52 7.79
C ASP A 27 25.54 8.83 6.31
N TYR A 28 25.04 9.95 5.79
CA TYR A 28 25.34 10.38 4.43
C TYR A 28 26.81 10.67 4.21
N LYS A 29 27.44 11.35 5.17
CA LYS A 29 28.88 11.66 5.15
C LYS A 29 29.76 10.40 5.15
N VAL A 30 29.38 9.43 5.99
CA VAL A 30 30.09 8.14 6.09
C VAL A 30 29.95 7.32 4.81
N LYS A 31 28.74 7.24 4.25
CA LYS A 31 28.46 6.42 3.07
C LYS A 31 28.99 7.01 1.77
N ASN A 32 29.02 8.34 1.64
CA ASN A 32 29.42 9.00 0.39
C ASN A 32 29.97 10.41 0.60
N LEU A 33 31.19 10.50 1.12
CA LEU A 33 31.85 11.78 1.43
C LEU A 33 31.88 12.77 0.25
N LYS A 34 32.09 12.31 -0.98
CA LYS A 34 32.16 13.19 -2.15
C LYS A 34 30.80 13.82 -2.48
N GLU A 35 29.74 13.05 -2.39
CA GLU A 35 28.38 13.55 -2.60
C GLU A 35 27.95 14.46 -1.45
N PHE A 36 28.31 14.13 -0.21
CA PHE A 36 28.08 14.97 0.97
C PHE A 36 28.73 16.35 0.84
N GLN A 37 30.00 16.44 0.40
CA GLN A 37 30.66 17.70 0.14
C GLN A 37 29.99 18.52 -0.99
N GLY A 38 29.42 17.83 -1.99
CA GLY A 38 28.61 18.48 -3.04
C GLY A 38 27.30 19.05 -2.46
N TYR A 39 26.66 18.31 -1.59
CA TYR A 39 25.47 18.74 -0.84
C TYR A 39 25.75 20.00 0.00
N GLU A 40 26.78 19.99 0.86
CA GLU A 40 27.14 21.16 1.70
C GLU A 40 27.40 22.42 0.86
N LYS A 41 28.15 22.28 -0.25
CA LYS A 41 28.39 23.40 -1.18
C LYS A 41 27.08 23.93 -1.78
N THR A 42 26.14 23.06 -2.10
CA THR A 42 24.85 23.44 -2.68
C THR A 42 24.00 24.19 -1.67
N VAL A 43 23.87 23.67 -0.43
CA VAL A 43 23.15 24.33 0.67
C VAL A 43 23.75 25.69 0.97
N THR A 44 25.09 25.79 1.09
CA THR A 44 25.78 27.05 1.34
C THR A 44 25.52 28.08 0.24
N ARG A 45 25.56 27.67 -1.03
CA ARG A 45 25.25 28.59 -2.16
C ARG A 45 23.81 29.05 -2.13
N LEU A 46 22.89 28.16 -1.76
CA LEU A 46 21.46 28.45 -1.70
C LEU A 46 21.16 29.43 -0.57
N ASN A 47 21.70 29.18 0.62
CA ASN A 47 21.60 30.09 1.77
C ASN A 47 22.10 31.48 1.41
N LYS A 48 23.29 31.56 0.77
CA LYS A 48 23.86 32.83 0.29
C LYS A 48 22.97 33.48 -0.75
N PHE A 49 22.46 32.73 -1.71
CA PHE A 49 21.57 33.25 -2.77
C PHE A 49 20.27 33.81 -2.21
N LEU A 50 19.64 33.08 -1.32
CA LEU A 50 18.37 33.49 -0.70
C LEU A 50 18.58 34.51 0.42
N GLY A 51 19.75 34.57 1.01
CA GLY A 51 20.04 35.37 2.21
C GLY A 51 19.33 34.79 3.45
N LEU A 52 19.22 33.47 3.52
CA LEU A 52 18.52 32.73 4.56
C LEU A 52 19.38 31.60 5.10
N ASP A 53 19.13 31.21 6.34
CA ASP A 53 19.51 29.92 6.87
C ASP A 53 18.32 28.96 6.70
N LEU A 54 18.35 28.13 5.66
CA LEU A 54 17.28 27.22 5.33
C LEU A 54 17.11 26.13 6.40
N ALA A 55 18.20 25.60 6.93
CA ALA A 55 18.14 24.58 7.97
C ALA A 55 17.46 25.15 9.23
N GLY A 56 17.94 26.31 9.73
CA GLY A 56 17.33 26.99 10.87
C GLY A 56 15.87 27.36 10.65
N LEU A 57 15.51 27.78 9.43
CA LEU A 57 14.13 28.11 9.08
C LEU A 57 13.20 26.90 9.23
N PHE A 58 13.62 25.70 8.76
CA PHE A 58 12.80 24.48 8.84
C PHE A 58 12.81 23.88 10.24
N THR A 59 13.98 23.77 10.88
CA THR A 59 14.10 23.21 12.23
C THR A 59 13.32 24.02 13.28
N SER A 60 13.11 25.32 13.03
CA SER A 60 12.37 26.20 13.95
C SER A 60 10.95 25.75 14.22
N TRP A 61 10.24 25.16 13.24
CA TRP A 61 8.84 24.77 13.36
C TRP A 61 8.62 23.25 13.25
N MET A 62 9.55 22.48 12.69
CA MET A 62 9.39 21.03 12.58
C MET A 62 9.24 20.37 13.93
N GLY A 63 8.28 19.49 14.06
CA GLY A 63 7.98 18.70 15.24
C GLY A 63 8.73 17.38 15.24
N ASN A 64 8.09 16.36 15.73
CA ASN A 64 8.71 15.05 16.01
C ASN A 64 8.18 13.90 15.15
N GLU A 65 7.54 14.22 14.01
CA GLU A 65 6.99 13.21 13.10
C GLU A 65 7.09 13.66 11.65
N ILE A 66 7.52 12.74 10.79
CA ILE A 66 7.50 12.86 9.33
C ILE A 66 6.82 11.63 8.76
N ALA A 67 5.85 11.81 7.87
CA ALA A 67 5.20 10.72 7.17
C ALA A 67 5.31 10.89 5.64
N ILE A 68 5.58 9.80 4.96
CA ILE A 68 5.47 9.70 3.49
C ILE A 68 4.23 8.85 3.20
N VAL A 69 3.33 9.41 2.42
CA VAL A 69 2.06 8.79 2.07
C VAL A 69 1.99 8.58 0.57
N LYS A 70 1.61 7.38 0.18
CA LYS A 70 1.24 7.02 -1.19
C LYS A 70 -0.28 6.96 -1.28
N PRO A 71 -0.96 8.00 -1.79
CA PRO A 71 -2.39 7.93 -2.05
C PRO A 71 -2.73 6.81 -3.03
N ALA A 72 -3.95 6.34 -3.01
CA ALA A 72 -4.50 5.49 -4.04
C ALA A 72 -4.33 6.12 -5.44
N VAL A 73 -4.37 5.30 -6.47
CA VAL A 73 -4.27 5.78 -7.85
C VAL A 73 -5.51 6.59 -8.18
N ASP A 74 -5.32 7.84 -8.55
CA ASP A 74 -6.42 8.75 -8.90
C ASP A 74 -6.97 8.51 -10.32
N GLN A 75 -8.04 9.23 -10.66
CA GLN A 75 -8.67 9.15 -11.99
C GLN A 75 -7.73 9.58 -13.14
N GLU A 76 -6.72 10.39 -12.85
CA GLU A 76 -5.71 10.82 -13.80
C GLU A 76 -4.55 9.82 -13.96
N ASN A 77 -4.62 8.66 -13.28
CA ASN A 77 -3.63 7.58 -13.31
C ASN A 77 -2.21 8.01 -12.91
N ARG A 78 -2.10 8.99 -12.03
CA ARG A 78 -0.79 9.45 -11.56
C ARG A 78 -0.16 8.45 -10.62
N LEU A 79 0.92 7.85 -11.04
CA LEU A 79 1.69 6.89 -10.24
C LEU A 79 2.72 7.55 -9.31
N ASP A 80 3.03 8.82 -9.52
CA ASP A 80 4.05 9.60 -8.80
C ASP A 80 3.46 10.57 -7.75
N ASN A 81 2.16 10.45 -7.44
CA ASN A 81 1.44 11.26 -6.46
C ASN A 81 1.86 10.92 -5.01
N LEU A 82 3.01 11.37 -4.58
CA LEU A 82 3.46 11.24 -3.19
C LEU A 82 3.08 12.47 -2.37
N ILE A 83 2.83 12.23 -1.08
CA ILE A 83 2.63 13.25 -0.06
C ILE A 83 3.71 13.09 1.01
N LEU A 84 4.30 14.22 1.40
CA LEU A 84 5.14 14.34 2.58
C LEU A 84 4.40 15.16 3.61
N ALA A 85 4.10 14.59 4.76
CA ALA A 85 3.47 15.28 5.88
C ALA A 85 4.49 15.44 7.00
N ILE A 86 4.67 16.65 7.48
CA ILE A 86 5.59 17.00 8.57
C ILE A 86 4.77 17.61 9.69
N ARG A 87 4.79 17.01 10.86
CA ARG A 87 4.14 17.59 12.02
C ARG A 87 4.87 18.85 12.44
N ALA A 88 4.14 19.91 12.68
CA ALA A 88 4.69 21.15 13.20
C ALA A 88 4.59 21.15 14.74
N LYS A 89 5.64 21.56 15.41
CA LYS A 89 5.57 21.89 16.86
C LYS A 89 4.91 23.24 17.09
N ASP A 90 4.91 24.11 16.07
CA ASP A 90 4.22 25.40 16.02
C ASP A 90 3.76 25.63 14.58
N ILE A 91 2.46 25.47 14.32
CA ILE A 91 1.88 25.57 12.98
C ILE A 91 1.83 27.01 12.47
N ASP A 92 1.68 27.98 13.36
CA ASP A 92 1.63 29.40 12.97
C ASP A 92 3.03 29.89 12.62
N LEU A 93 4.04 29.48 13.36
CA LEU A 93 5.43 29.72 12.98
C LEU A 93 5.76 29.07 11.64
N ALA A 94 5.26 27.83 11.37
CA ALA A 94 5.45 27.17 10.08
C ALA A 94 4.84 27.97 8.93
N LYS A 95 3.63 28.54 9.11
CA LYS A 95 2.98 29.41 8.12
C LYS A 95 3.83 30.64 7.82
N ASP A 96 4.29 31.33 8.86
CA ASP A 96 5.10 32.53 8.73
C ASP A 96 6.44 32.26 8.03
N GLN A 97 7.14 31.19 8.42
CA GLN A 97 8.42 30.82 7.86
C GLN A 97 8.31 30.38 6.39
N LEU A 98 7.27 29.62 6.04
CA LEU A 98 7.06 29.20 4.65
C LEU A 98 6.58 30.35 3.77
N ALA A 99 5.78 31.28 4.29
CA ALA A 99 5.41 32.51 3.58
C ALA A 99 6.66 33.37 3.31
N TYR A 100 7.50 33.55 4.33
CA TYR A 100 8.77 34.27 4.18
C TYR A 100 9.70 33.62 3.16
N LEU A 101 9.86 32.30 3.20
CA LEU A 101 10.64 31.55 2.22
C LEU A 101 10.11 31.75 0.78
N ALA A 102 8.80 31.59 0.60
CA ALA A 102 8.15 31.79 -0.70
C ALA A 102 8.36 33.21 -1.24
N GLU A 103 8.27 34.23 -0.37
CA GLU A 103 8.54 35.62 -0.72
C GLU A 103 10.02 35.81 -1.15
N GLN A 104 10.98 35.28 -0.40
CA GLN A 104 12.42 35.39 -0.77
C GLN A 104 12.71 34.70 -2.09
N ILE A 105 12.14 33.51 -2.33
CA ILE A 105 12.25 32.83 -3.63
C ILE A 105 11.64 33.70 -4.74
N GLY A 106 10.43 34.25 -4.54
CA GLY A 106 9.75 35.09 -5.52
C GLY A 106 10.50 36.41 -5.85
N ARG A 107 11.24 36.96 -4.88
CA ARG A 107 12.10 38.14 -5.10
C ARG A 107 13.35 37.84 -5.91
N LYS A 108 13.87 36.62 -5.80
CA LYS A 108 15.16 36.20 -6.38
C LYS A 108 15.02 35.40 -7.69
N THR A 109 13.79 34.99 -8.03
CA THR A 109 13.49 34.20 -9.21
C THR A 109 12.42 34.85 -10.06
N PRO A 110 12.40 34.63 -11.40
CA PRO A 110 11.32 35.15 -12.26
C PRO A 110 9.97 34.43 -12.07
N VAL A 111 9.92 33.40 -11.25
CA VAL A 111 8.74 32.58 -11.05
C VAL A 111 7.68 33.38 -10.27
N ARG A 112 6.49 33.46 -10.85
CA ARG A 112 5.30 34.02 -10.21
C ARG A 112 4.29 32.89 -10.04
N PHE A 113 4.04 32.50 -8.81
CA PHE A 113 3.00 31.54 -8.48
C PHE A 113 1.89 32.27 -7.70
N ARG A 114 0.63 31.98 -8.05
CA ARG A 114 -0.50 32.40 -7.26
C ARG A 114 -0.91 31.25 -6.35
N ASN A 115 -1.15 31.54 -5.09
CA ASN A 115 -1.76 30.57 -4.19
C ASN A 115 -3.11 30.12 -4.72
N ILE A 116 -3.45 28.88 -4.50
CA ILE A 116 -4.73 28.28 -4.85
C ILE A 116 -5.52 28.15 -3.56
N ASP A 117 -6.68 28.79 -3.48
CA ASP A 117 -7.59 28.62 -2.35
C ASP A 117 -8.55 27.46 -2.65
N TYR A 118 -8.62 26.50 -1.76
CA TYR A 118 -9.45 25.30 -1.89
C TYR A 118 -10.03 24.89 -0.54
N ASN A 119 -11.35 24.87 -0.40
CA ASN A 119 -12.08 24.47 0.83
C ASN A 119 -11.53 25.12 2.12
N GLY A 120 -11.24 26.41 2.07
CA GLY A 120 -10.71 27.15 3.23
C GLY A 120 -9.23 26.93 3.53
N HIS A 121 -8.52 26.17 2.70
CA HIS A 121 -7.09 25.97 2.77
C HIS A 121 -6.39 26.64 1.59
N THR A 122 -5.22 27.20 1.85
CA THR A 122 -4.38 27.78 0.80
C THR A 122 -3.30 26.79 0.39
N ILE A 123 -3.19 26.48 -0.90
CA ILE A 123 -2.12 25.69 -1.47
C ILE A 123 -1.07 26.65 -2.04
N GLY A 124 0.09 26.68 -1.42
CA GLY A 124 1.26 27.43 -1.85
C GLY A 124 2.19 26.59 -2.73
N TYR A 125 3.21 27.21 -3.33
CA TYR A 125 4.19 26.54 -4.16
C TYR A 125 5.60 26.99 -3.83
N LEU A 126 6.46 26.04 -3.47
CA LEU A 126 7.89 26.27 -3.28
C LEU A 126 8.61 26.08 -4.62
N SER A 127 8.86 27.17 -5.31
CA SER A 127 9.51 27.18 -6.62
C SER A 127 11.03 26.95 -6.55
N LEU A 128 11.47 26.03 -5.70
CA LEU A 128 12.87 25.72 -5.51
C LEU A 128 13.13 24.26 -5.87
N LYS A 129 13.70 24.04 -7.04
CA LYS A 129 13.96 22.70 -7.57
C LYS A 129 14.89 21.91 -6.65
N GLY A 130 14.51 20.68 -6.32
CA GLY A 130 15.30 19.77 -5.50
C GLY A 130 15.42 20.18 -4.04
N PHE A 131 14.52 21.06 -3.55
CA PHE A 131 14.56 21.59 -2.19
C PHE A 131 14.71 20.50 -1.14
N PHE A 132 13.82 19.53 -1.12
CA PHE A 132 13.87 18.45 -0.11
C PHE A 132 15.07 17.53 -0.27
N ASN A 133 15.53 17.27 -1.50
CA ASN A 133 16.77 16.53 -1.71
C ASN A 133 17.99 17.26 -1.14
N MET A 134 17.99 18.59 -1.24
CA MET A 134 19.06 19.42 -0.69
C MET A 134 19.03 19.50 0.83
N PHE A 135 17.86 19.41 1.43
CA PHE A 135 17.65 19.61 2.86
C PHE A 135 17.53 18.28 3.65
N LEU A 136 16.79 17.31 3.12
CA LEU A 136 16.53 16.02 3.78
C LEU A 136 17.25 14.84 3.10
N GLY A 137 18.09 15.12 2.09
CA GLY A 137 18.85 14.11 1.37
C GLY A 137 18.07 13.31 0.33
N LYS A 138 18.73 12.30 -0.24
CA LYS A 138 18.21 11.52 -1.38
C LYS A 138 16.86 10.83 -1.14
N TRP A 139 16.52 10.52 0.09
CA TRP A 139 15.22 9.91 0.46
C TRP A 139 14.03 10.75 0.00
N PHE A 140 14.22 12.08 -0.06
CA PHE A 140 13.18 13.03 -0.43
C PHE A 140 13.34 13.58 -1.86
N SER A 141 14.19 12.96 -2.68
CA SER A 141 14.46 13.40 -4.07
C SER A 141 13.23 13.38 -4.98
N LYS A 142 12.21 12.61 -4.61
CA LYS A 142 10.92 12.58 -5.32
C LYS A 142 10.11 13.86 -5.18
N PHE A 143 10.40 14.71 -4.19
CA PHE A 143 9.72 16.00 -3.97
C PHE A 143 10.54 17.14 -4.60
N ASP A 144 10.53 17.22 -5.93
CA ASP A 144 11.40 18.13 -6.69
C ASP A 144 10.90 19.59 -6.68
N LYS A 145 9.59 19.79 -6.82
CA LYS A 145 8.96 21.12 -6.82
C LYS A 145 7.65 21.09 -6.04
N PRO A 146 7.70 21.04 -4.71
CA PRO A 146 6.51 20.76 -3.94
C PRO A 146 5.57 21.97 -3.84
N TYR A 147 4.30 21.69 -4.06
CA TYR A 147 3.21 22.46 -3.48
C TYR A 147 3.12 22.15 -1.99
N TYR A 148 2.56 23.06 -1.22
CA TYR A 148 2.35 22.85 0.21
C TYR A 148 1.02 23.43 0.68
N THR A 149 0.51 22.85 1.75
CA THR A 149 -0.67 23.34 2.47
C THR A 149 -0.56 22.97 3.95
N PHE A 150 -1.50 23.47 4.75
CA PHE A 150 -1.57 23.21 6.19
C PHE A 150 -2.87 22.48 6.50
N ILE A 151 -2.77 21.33 7.19
CA ILE A 151 -3.92 20.52 7.61
C ILE A 151 -3.72 20.14 9.08
N GLY A 152 -4.56 20.66 9.97
CA GLY A 152 -4.35 20.52 11.41
C GLY A 152 -2.96 21.03 11.81
N ASP A 153 -2.20 20.22 12.55
CA ASP A 153 -0.85 20.53 12.98
C ASP A 153 0.24 20.10 11.99
N TYR A 154 -0.14 19.80 10.73
CA TYR A 154 0.80 19.31 9.73
C TYR A 154 1.00 20.29 8.59
N VAL A 155 2.24 20.42 8.16
CA VAL A 155 2.60 20.97 6.86
C VAL A 155 2.69 19.82 5.86
N VAL A 156 1.93 19.89 4.81
CA VAL A 156 1.78 18.82 3.83
C VAL A 156 2.32 19.26 2.47
N PHE A 157 3.16 18.44 1.87
CA PHE A 157 3.82 18.72 0.59
C PHE A 157 3.49 17.64 -0.44
N SER A 158 3.36 18.04 -1.71
CA SER A 158 3.26 17.15 -2.86
C SER A 158 3.73 17.85 -4.13
N ASN A 159 4.19 17.09 -5.13
CA ASN A 159 4.51 17.65 -6.45
C ASN A 159 3.25 18.03 -7.26
N SER A 160 2.06 17.74 -6.73
CA SER A 160 0.78 17.96 -7.38
C SER A 160 -0.18 18.74 -6.48
N SER A 161 -0.65 19.89 -6.96
CA SER A 161 -1.68 20.68 -6.25
C SER A 161 -3.01 19.94 -6.17
N SER A 162 -3.37 19.13 -7.17
CA SER A 162 -4.58 18.31 -7.15
C SER A 162 -4.53 17.17 -6.14
N THR A 163 -3.34 16.61 -5.89
CA THR A 163 -3.13 15.64 -4.80
C THR A 163 -3.39 16.28 -3.43
N LEU A 164 -2.90 17.51 -3.22
CA LEU A 164 -3.20 18.25 -1.99
C LEU A 164 -4.67 18.62 -1.88
N ALA A 165 -5.30 19.03 -2.98
CA ALA A 165 -6.74 19.35 -3.01
C ALA A 165 -7.60 18.11 -2.67
N ALA A 166 -7.23 16.93 -3.17
CA ALA A 166 -7.88 15.66 -2.79
C ALA A 166 -7.75 15.38 -1.28
N MET A 167 -6.55 15.53 -0.72
CA MET A 167 -6.31 15.34 0.71
C MET A 167 -7.08 16.35 1.57
N ILE A 168 -7.13 17.62 1.17
CA ILE A 168 -7.95 18.65 1.84
C ILE A 168 -9.42 18.26 1.82
N LYS A 169 -9.92 17.79 0.67
CA LYS A 169 -11.30 17.34 0.52
C LYS A 169 -11.62 16.20 1.47
N ASP A 170 -10.78 15.16 1.49
CA ASP A 170 -10.99 14.00 2.36
C ASP A 170 -10.98 14.41 3.83
N TYR A 171 -10.02 15.25 4.23
CA TYR A 171 -9.95 15.78 5.58
C TYR A 171 -11.20 16.59 5.95
N SER A 172 -11.65 17.49 5.07
CA SER A 172 -12.81 18.34 5.30
C SER A 172 -14.12 17.56 5.39
N LEU A 173 -14.20 16.40 4.71
CA LEU A 173 -15.36 15.51 4.76
C LEU A 173 -15.29 14.47 5.90
N GLY A 174 -14.19 14.42 6.64
CA GLY A 174 -13.95 13.38 7.64
C GLY A 174 -13.58 12.00 7.06
N ASN A 175 -13.28 11.91 5.77
CA ASN A 175 -12.91 10.66 5.10
C ASN A 175 -11.43 10.33 5.35
N THR A 176 -11.07 10.11 6.61
CA THR A 176 -9.69 9.85 7.02
C THR A 176 -9.54 8.45 7.59
N LEU A 177 -8.33 7.90 7.56
CA LEU A 177 -8.03 6.57 8.10
C LEU A 177 -8.48 6.40 9.56
N VAL A 178 -8.40 7.43 10.38
CA VAL A 178 -8.86 7.37 11.79
C VAL A 178 -10.37 7.20 11.94
N GLN A 179 -11.15 7.36 10.87
CA GLN A 179 -12.58 7.06 10.84
C GLN A 179 -12.87 5.66 10.27
N ASP A 180 -11.88 4.96 9.76
CA ASP A 180 -11.98 3.60 9.25
C ASP A 180 -11.84 2.61 10.42
N GLU A 181 -12.88 1.78 10.62
CA GLU A 181 -12.94 0.81 11.71
C GLU A 181 -11.83 -0.23 11.60
N LYS A 182 -11.57 -0.76 10.40
CA LYS A 182 -10.54 -1.77 10.16
C LYS A 182 -9.13 -1.22 10.39
N TYR A 183 -8.90 0.02 10.00
CA TYR A 183 -7.65 0.70 10.32
C TYR A 183 -7.46 0.84 11.84
N ASN A 184 -8.51 1.21 12.56
CA ASN A 184 -8.44 1.35 14.02
C ASN A 184 -8.20 0.00 14.71
N ASP A 185 -8.82 -1.08 14.23
CA ASP A 185 -8.56 -2.43 14.73
C ASP A 185 -7.10 -2.83 14.51
N LEU A 186 -6.56 -2.60 13.30
CA LEU A 186 -5.16 -2.83 12.98
C LEU A 186 -4.23 -2.05 13.90
N MET A 187 -4.51 -0.76 14.11
CA MET A 187 -3.68 0.11 14.97
C MET A 187 -3.76 -0.27 16.43
N SER A 188 -4.90 -0.80 16.90
CA SER A 188 -5.05 -1.28 18.27
C SER A 188 -4.15 -2.47 18.58
N GLU A 189 -3.98 -3.39 17.62
CA GLU A 189 -3.08 -4.54 17.71
C GLU A 189 -1.59 -4.15 17.60
N LEU A 190 -1.28 -3.13 16.79
CA LEU A 190 0.09 -2.64 16.63
C LEU A 190 0.60 -1.84 17.84
N GLY A 191 -0.31 -1.33 18.66
CA GLY A 191 0.01 -0.45 19.76
C GLY A 191 0.26 1.00 19.34
N ASN A 192 0.39 1.87 20.34
CA ASN A 192 0.41 3.34 20.14
C ASN A 192 1.78 4.00 20.38
N ARG A 193 2.84 3.23 20.56
CA ARG A 193 4.20 3.74 20.81
C ARG A 193 5.21 3.02 19.94
N SER A 194 5.68 3.73 18.93
CA SER A 194 6.73 3.21 18.07
C SER A 194 7.52 4.34 17.42
N ASN A 195 8.73 4.04 16.97
CA ASN A 195 9.56 4.97 16.21
C ASN A 195 9.17 5.01 14.74
N ILE A 196 8.73 3.88 14.20
CA ILE A 196 8.27 3.78 12.81
C ILE A 196 6.95 3.05 12.77
N TYR A 197 5.99 3.64 12.08
CA TYR A 197 4.73 3.02 11.70
C TYR A 197 4.65 2.87 10.19
N GLY A 198 4.17 1.74 9.73
CA GLY A 198 3.87 1.52 8.33
C GLY A 198 2.50 0.90 8.17
N TYR A 199 1.82 1.28 7.09
CA TYR A 199 0.52 0.78 6.69
C TYR A 199 0.48 0.55 5.19
N VAL A 200 -0.12 -0.55 4.78
CA VAL A 200 -0.34 -0.91 3.38
C VAL A 200 -1.78 -1.40 3.22
N SER A 201 -2.55 -0.75 2.37
CA SER A 201 -3.82 -1.27 1.88
C SER A 201 -3.55 -2.22 0.71
N SER A 202 -3.87 -3.49 0.83
CA SER A 202 -3.61 -4.46 -0.24
C SER A 202 -4.41 -4.18 -1.52
N PRO A 203 -5.71 -3.81 -1.47
CA PRO A 203 -6.47 -3.47 -2.67
C PRO A 203 -5.89 -2.27 -3.43
N GLU A 204 -5.58 -1.20 -2.72
CA GLU A 204 -5.06 0.03 -3.32
C GLU A 204 -3.61 -0.14 -3.83
N THR A 205 -2.80 -0.92 -3.10
CA THR A 205 -1.44 -1.26 -3.53
C THR A 205 -1.45 -2.19 -4.73
N TYR A 206 -2.38 -3.15 -4.79
CA TYR A 206 -2.56 -4.00 -5.96
C TYR A 206 -2.84 -3.16 -7.21
N GLU A 207 -3.76 -2.21 -7.13
CA GLU A 207 -4.11 -1.33 -8.24
C GLU A 207 -2.91 -0.47 -8.70
N TYR A 208 -2.17 0.07 -7.73
CA TYR A 208 -0.93 0.81 -8.02
C TYR A 208 0.11 -0.06 -8.73
N LEU A 209 0.37 -1.26 -8.23
CA LEU A 209 1.33 -2.19 -8.82
C LEU A 209 0.88 -2.62 -10.22
N PHE A 210 -0.39 -3.01 -10.39
CA PHE A 210 -0.94 -3.41 -11.69
C PHE A 210 -0.75 -2.34 -12.77
N ARG A 211 -1.00 -1.07 -12.42
CA ARG A 211 -0.82 0.05 -13.35
C ARG A 211 0.65 0.38 -13.61
N SER A 212 1.52 0.09 -12.66
CA SER A 212 2.97 0.31 -12.78
C SER A 212 3.68 -0.74 -13.64
N LEU A 213 3.06 -1.91 -13.82
CA LEU A 213 3.65 -3.01 -14.59
C LEU A 213 3.57 -2.77 -16.11
N PRO A 214 4.60 -3.23 -16.86
CA PRO A 214 4.53 -3.33 -18.31
C PRO A 214 3.32 -4.18 -18.74
N PRO A 215 2.70 -3.88 -19.89
CA PRO A 215 1.52 -4.61 -20.35
C PRO A 215 1.70 -6.13 -20.45
N GLU A 216 2.91 -6.60 -20.81
CA GLU A 216 3.28 -8.00 -20.91
C GLU A 216 3.24 -8.75 -19.56
N ASP A 217 3.52 -8.08 -18.47
CA ASP A 217 3.57 -8.69 -17.12
C ASP A 217 2.20 -8.69 -16.42
N ARG A 218 1.24 -7.89 -16.90
CA ARG A 218 -0.07 -7.72 -16.28
C ARG A 218 -0.90 -8.98 -16.23
N ALA A 219 -0.82 -9.80 -17.28
CA ALA A 219 -1.59 -11.06 -17.37
C ALA A 219 -1.19 -12.04 -16.25
N GLU A 220 0.10 -12.14 -15.95
CA GLU A 220 0.60 -12.99 -14.86
C GLU A 220 0.25 -12.40 -13.49
N PHE A 221 0.36 -11.10 -13.34
CA PHE A 221 0.00 -10.41 -12.10
C PHE A 221 -1.47 -10.58 -11.73
N VAL A 222 -2.38 -10.52 -12.73
CA VAL A 222 -3.83 -10.72 -12.53
C VAL A 222 -4.15 -12.13 -12.01
N LYS A 223 -3.41 -13.16 -12.43
CA LYS A 223 -3.63 -14.53 -11.92
C LYS A 223 -3.47 -14.63 -10.41
N ASN A 224 -2.60 -13.83 -9.82
CA ASN A 224 -2.30 -13.81 -8.39
C ASN A 224 -3.12 -12.77 -7.60
N LYS A 225 -4.10 -12.10 -8.24
CA LYS A 225 -4.91 -11.05 -7.61
C LYS A 225 -5.56 -11.51 -6.30
N GLY A 226 -6.14 -12.70 -6.31
CA GLY A 226 -6.84 -13.22 -5.13
C GLY A 226 -5.89 -13.46 -3.95
N ALA A 227 -4.70 -14.03 -4.20
CA ALA A 227 -3.69 -14.19 -3.16
C ALA A 227 -3.25 -12.85 -2.57
N PHE A 228 -3.04 -11.86 -3.42
CA PHE A 228 -2.65 -10.52 -2.97
C PHE A 228 -3.74 -9.84 -2.14
N GLN A 229 -5.00 -9.98 -2.56
CA GLN A 229 -6.16 -9.38 -1.90
C GLN A 229 -6.72 -10.21 -0.75
N SER A 230 -6.19 -11.42 -0.48
CA SER A 230 -6.54 -12.18 0.71
C SER A 230 -6.15 -11.48 2.02
N PHE A 231 -5.27 -10.50 1.95
CA PHE A 231 -5.04 -9.52 3.01
C PHE A 231 -5.71 -8.20 2.63
N GLU A 232 -6.46 -7.62 3.54
CA GLU A 232 -7.09 -6.31 3.32
C GLU A 232 -6.12 -5.17 3.62
N ALA A 233 -5.43 -5.29 4.73
CA ALA A 233 -4.41 -4.34 5.15
C ALA A 233 -3.29 -5.03 5.92
N ILE A 234 -2.10 -4.45 5.85
CA ILE A 234 -0.93 -4.86 6.63
C ILE A 234 -0.37 -3.64 7.33
N GLY A 235 -0.12 -3.77 8.62
CA GLY A 235 0.54 -2.77 9.43
C GLY A 235 1.81 -3.30 10.06
N PHE A 236 2.79 -2.44 10.23
CA PHE A 236 4.00 -2.78 10.98
C PHE A 236 4.48 -1.64 11.85
N THR A 237 5.16 -1.98 12.93
CA THR A 237 5.85 -1.01 13.78
C THR A 237 7.29 -1.46 14.02
N LEU A 238 8.16 -0.47 14.23
CA LEU A 238 9.52 -0.68 14.69
C LEU A 238 9.77 0.23 15.87
N THR A 239 10.14 -0.37 17.01
CA THR A 239 10.38 0.33 18.27
C THR A 239 11.81 0.08 18.74
N ASN A 240 12.49 1.12 19.19
CA ASN A 240 13.78 0.99 19.86
C ASN A 240 13.54 0.49 21.29
N ALA A 241 13.99 -0.72 21.59
CA ALA A 241 13.88 -1.38 22.89
C ALA A 241 15.16 -1.24 23.75
N GLY A 242 16.03 -0.27 23.46
CA GLY A 242 17.25 0.00 24.18
C GLY A 242 18.44 -0.90 23.77
N SER A 243 18.34 -2.20 23.93
CA SER A 243 19.39 -3.17 23.50
C SER A 243 19.16 -3.72 22.09
N GLY A 244 18.09 -3.36 21.43
CA GLY A 244 17.70 -3.86 20.09
C GLY A 244 16.46 -3.16 19.58
N TYR A 245 15.87 -3.77 18.54
CA TYR A 245 14.62 -3.29 17.95
C TYR A 245 13.54 -4.35 18.10
N GLU A 246 12.34 -3.91 18.40
CA GLU A 246 11.13 -4.72 18.42
C GLU A 246 10.28 -4.38 17.21
N THR A 247 9.84 -5.39 16.47
CA THR A 247 9.00 -5.24 15.29
C THR A 247 7.72 -6.02 15.49
N HIS A 248 6.58 -5.34 15.33
CA HIS A 248 5.27 -5.96 15.26
C HIS A 248 4.76 -5.88 13.82
N LEU A 249 4.19 -6.96 13.34
CA LEU A 249 3.53 -7.05 12.05
C LEU A 249 2.12 -7.60 12.28
N VAL A 250 1.13 -6.89 11.80
CA VAL A 250 -0.28 -7.30 11.86
C VAL A 250 -0.85 -7.24 10.45
N ALA A 251 -1.61 -8.26 10.06
CA ALA A 251 -2.28 -8.32 8.78
C ALA A 251 -3.76 -8.65 9.00
N ILE A 252 -4.64 -7.87 8.38
CA ILE A 252 -6.07 -8.12 8.37
C ILE A 252 -6.37 -9.07 7.21
N HIS A 253 -6.89 -10.25 7.54
CA HIS A 253 -7.26 -11.25 6.55
C HIS A 253 -8.62 -10.93 5.93
N ASN A 254 -8.68 -10.93 4.59
CA ASN A 254 -9.92 -10.81 3.84
C ASN A 254 -10.43 -12.22 3.51
N VAL A 255 -11.31 -12.73 4.38
CA VAL A 255 -11.84 -14.12 4.30
C VAL A 255 -12.54 -14.40 2.95
N ASP A 256 -13.30 -13.43 2.43
CA ASP A 256 -14.05 -13.63 1.18
C ASP A 256 -13.11 -13.68 -0.04
N ALA A 257 -12.13 -12.78 -0.12
CA ALA A 257 -11.15 -12.80 -1.21
C ALA A 257 -10.24 -14.04 -1.14
N ALA A 258 -9.87 -14.49 0.05
CA ALA A 258 -9.12 -15.72 0.26
C ALA A 258 -9.91 -16.96 -0.22
N ARG A 259 -11.17 -17.04 0.15
CA ARG A 259 -12.07 -18.11 -0.30
C ARG A 259 -12.21 -18.15 -1.82
N ASP A 260 -12.45 -17.01 -2.44
CA ASP A 260 -12.55 -16.91 -3.90
C ASP A 260 -11.25 -17.35 -4.60
N TYR A 261 -10.10 -17.05 -4.03
CA TYR A 261 -8.81 -17.49 -4.54
C TYR A 261 -8.65 -19.00 -4.42
N GLU A 262 -8.94 -19.58 -3.26
CA GLU A 262 -8.86 -21.01 -3.01
C GLU A 262 -9.76 -21.82 -3.95
N ILE A 263 -10.99 -21.38 -4.15
CA ILE A 263 -11.94 -22.02 -5.08
C ILE A 263 -11.39 -22.00 -6.52
N ARG A 264 -10.80 -20.88 -6.97
CA ARG A 264 -10.21 -20.79 -8.32
C ARG A 264 -9.00 -21.68 -8.48
N GLU A 265 -8.12 -21.74 -7.47
CA GLU A 265 -6.94 -22.60 -7.52
C GLU A 265 -7.33 -24.10 -7.51
N LEU A 266 -8.36 -24.45 -6.74
CA LEU A 266 -8.94 -25.78 -6.78
C LEU A 266 -9.42 -26.11 -8.19
N SER A 267 -10.26 -25.27 -8.79
CA SER A 267 -10.77 -25.49 -10.14
C SER A 267 -9.66 -25.69 -11.17
N ARG A 268 -8.61 -24.85 -11.13
CA ARG A 268 -7.43 -24.97 -12.01
C ARG A 268 -6.66 -26.28 -11.79
N SER A 269 -6.52 -26.71 -10.54
CA SER A 269 -5.85 -27.96 -10.21
C SER A 269 -6.61 -29.16 -10.78
N LEU A 270 -7.93 -29.14 -10.66
CA LEU A 270 -8.81 -30.18 -11.19
C LEU A 270 -8.80 -30.24 -12.72
N GLU A 271 -8.84 -29.08 -13.38
CA GLU A 271 -8.70 -28.99 -14.84
C GLU A 271 -7.38 -29.60 -15.34
N LYS A 272 -6.25 -29.24 -14.70
CA LYS A 272 -4.93 -29.79 -15.08
C LYS A 272 -4.85 -31.28 -14.88
N GLN A 273 -5.49 -31.84 -13.85
CA GLN A 273 -5.49 -33.29 -13.63
C GLN A 273 -6.39 -34.02 -14.63
N ALA A 274 -7.51 -33.40 -15.01
CA ALA A 274 -8.40 -33.96 -16.03
C ALA A 274 -7.70 -34.19 -17.37
N ASP A 275 -6.80 -33.30 -17.78
CA ASP A 275 -6.02 -33.39 -19.03
C ASP A 275 -5.05 -34.61 -19.06
N LEU A 276 -4.76 -35.21 -17.91
CA LEU A 276 -3.81 -36.32 -17.80
C LEU A 276 -4.49 -37.71 -17.84
N ILE A 277 -5.82 -37.74 -17.98
CA ILE A 277 -6.61 -38.95 -17.80
C ILE A 277 -6.93 -39.65 -19.12
N GLU A 278 -6.82 -40.97 -19.14
CA GLU A 278 -7.22 -41.84 -20.30
C GLU A 278 -8.72 -42.14 -20.30
N SER A 279 -9.25 -42.61 -21.45
CA SER A 279 -10.68 -42.92 -21.58
C SER A 279 -11.16 -43.97 -20.60
N GLY A 280 -12.31 -43.69 -19.96
CA GLY A 280 -12.94 -44.62 -19.03
C GLY A 280 -13.44 -43.93 -17.75
N TYR A 281 -13.60 -44.76 -16.74
CA TYR A 281 -13.85 -44.31 -15.35
C TYR A 281 -12.60 -44.52 -14.52
N TYR A 282 -12.24 -43.53 -13.72
CA TYR A 282 -11.14 -43.67 -12.80
C TYR A 282 -11.20 -42.69 -11.64
N HIS A 283 -10.38 -42.96 -10.64
CA HIS A 283 -10.20 -42.12 -9.50
C HIS A 283 -8.87 -41.37 -9.58
N VAL A 284 -8.91 -40.07 -9.40
CA VAL A 284 -7.73 -39.26 -9.18
C VAL A 284 -7.72 -38.84 -7.71
N VAL A 285 -6.67 -39.21 -7.03
CA VAL A 285 -6.43 -38.73 -5.67
C VAL A 285 -5.75 -37.38 -5.78
N ILE A 286 -6.43 -36.33 -5.34
CA ILE A 286 -5.87 -34.99 -5.27
C ILE A 286 -5.12 -34.87 -3.96
N PRO A 287 -3.77 -34.76 -3.99
CA PRO A 287 -3.03 -34.56 -2.77
C PRO A 287 -3.25 -33.14 -2.25
N ASP A 288 -3.67 -33.08 -1.03
CA ASP A 288 -3.50 -32.04 -0.04
C ASP A 288 -4.10 -30.65 -0.15
N SER A 289 -4.68 -30.29 0.98
CA SER A 289 -4.88 -28.95 1.53
C SER A 289 -5.65 -27.99 0.66
N ILE A 290 -6.89 -28.35 0.36
CA ILE A 290 -7.85 -27.38 -0.12
C ILE A 290 -8.73 -26.96 1.04
N ALA A 291 -8.55 -25.74 1.51
CA ALA A 291 -9.47 -25.15 2.45
C ALA A 291 -10.70 -24.68 1.70
N VAL A 292 -11.81 -25.37 1.85
CA VAL A 292 -13.14 -24.89 1.45
C VAL A 292 -13.75 -24.24 2.67
N SER A 293 -14.00 -22.95 2.59
CA SER A 293 -14.67 -22.23 3.66
C SER A 293 -16.16 -22.48 3.62
N THR A 294 -16.75 -22.76 4.76
CA THR A 294 -18.19 -22.92 4.96
C THR A 294 -18.75 -21.73 5.72
N ARG A 295 -20.02 -21.79 6.13
CA ARG A 295 -20.68 -20.81 7.00
C ARG A 295 -19.84 -20.48 8.24
N GLY A 296 -18.89 -19.62 8.11
CA GLY A 296 -17.90 -19.30 9.13
C GLY A 296 -16.88 -20.44 9.25
N ASP A 297 -15.81 -20.36 8.53
CA ASP A 297 -14.52 -20.98 8.79
C ASP A 297 -14.43 -22.52 8.76
N TYR A 298 -15.09 -23.15 7.86
CA TYR A 298 -14.77 -24.52 7.56
C TYR A 298 -13.49 -24.59 6.73
N ALA A 299 -12.40 -24.95 7.35
CA ALA A 299 -11.18 -25.36 6.67
C ALA A 299 -11.29 -26.86 6.37
N TYR A 300 -11.63 -27.19 5.18
CA TYR A 300 -11.55 -28.55 4.71
C TYR A 300 -10.09 -28.87 4.41
N ARG A 301 -9.47 -29.57 5.32
CA ARG A 301 -8.12 -30.10 5.14
C ARG A 301 -8.24 -31.59 4.98
N THR A 302 -8.37 -32.07 3.79
CA THR A 302 -8.05 -33.45 3.56
C THR A 302 -6.69 -33.51 2.97
N GLU A 303 -6.00 -34.43 3.45
CA GLU A 303 -4.77 -34.83 2.86
C GLU A 303 -5.00 -35.43 1.48
N GLN A 304 -6.22 -35.86 1.14
CA GLN A 304 -6.54 -36.45 -0.18
C GLN A 304 -8.01 -36.38 -0.50
N LEU A 305 -8.35 -36.00 -1.72
CA LEU A 305 -9.68 -36.05 -2.30
C LEU A 305 -9.69 -37.06 -3.43
N ASP A 306 -10.76 -37.88 -3.49
CA ASP A 306 -11.02 -38.75 -4.62
C ASP A 306 -11.79 -38.01 -5.70
N TYR A 307 -11.32 -38.11 -6.92
CA TYR A 307 -11.92 -37.49 -8.10
C TYR A 307 -12.35 -38.60 -9.05
N ALA A 308 -13.62 -38.66 -9.40
CA ALA A 308 -14.21 -39.70 -10.21
C ALA A 308 -15.13 -39.15 -11.29
N GLY A 309 -14.95 -39.62 -12.51
CA GLY A 309 -15.75 -39.21 -13.66
C GLY A 309 -15.54 -40.09 -14.87
N LYS A 310 -16.13 -39.73 -16.02
CA LYS A 310 -15.99 -40.44 -17.28
C LYS A 310 -15.10 -39.65 -18.22
N LEU A 311 -14.25 -40.36 -18.95
CA LEU A 311 -13.51 -39.81 -20.05
C LEU A 311 -14.11 -40.27 -21.41
N SER A 312 -13.96 -39.41 -22.40
CA SER A 312 -14.27 -39.70 -23.81
C SER A 312 -13.07 -39.29 -24.64
N ASN A 313 -12.43 -40.26 -25.27
CA ASN A 313 -11.21 -40.06 -26.09
C ASN A 313 -10.05 -39.36 -25.31
N GLY A 314 -9.93 -39.65 -24.03
CA GLY A 314 -8.92 -39.00 -23.17
C GLY A 314 -9.35 -37.70 -22.50
N ASP A 315 -10.49 -37.15 -22.90
CA ASP A 315 -11.03 -35.90 -22.35
C ASP A 315 -12.11 -36.14 -21.29
N PRO A 316 -12.14 -35.37 -20.20
CA PRO A 316 -13.22 -35.42 -19.26
C PRO A 316 -14.57 -35.09 -19.90
N GLU A 317 -15.59 -35.89 -19.53
CA GLU A 317 -16.93 -35.70 -20.06
C GLU A 317 -18.00 -35.95 -19.00
N GLY A 318 -19.05 -35.13 -18.97
CA GLY A 318 -20.14 -35.26 -18.03
C GLY A 318 -19.81 -34.77 -16.63
N ILE A 319 -20.53 -35.28 -15.64
CA ILE A 319 -20.38 -34.87 -14.25
C ILE A 319 -19.25 -35.65 -13.59
N TRP A 320 -18.29 -34.93 -13.08
CA TRP A 320 -17.21 -35.45 -12.25
C TRP A 320 -17.50 -35.14 -10.77
N LYS A 321 -17.35 -36.15 -9.91
CA LYS A 321 -17.54 -36.03 -8.47
C LYS A 321 -16.21 -36.00 -7.76
N ILE A 322 -16.09 -35.09 -6.79
CA ILE A 322 -14.99 -35.06 -5.85
C ILE A 322 -15.51 -35.46 -4.50
N THR A 323 -14.90 -36.46 -3.90
CA THR A 323 -15.26 -36.95 -2.57
C THR A 323 -14.08 -36.86 -1.62
N ASP A 324 -14.37 -36.64 -0.34
CA ASP A 324 -13.38 -36.77 0.73
C ASP A 324 -13.12 -38.25 1.07
N ARG A 325 -12.20 -38.48 2.01
CA ARG A 325 -11.86 -39.83 2.50
C ARG A 325 -13.01 -40.54 3.17
N GLN A 326 -14.04 -39.83 3.63
CA GLN A 326 -15.26 -40.37 4.20
C GLN A 326 -16.29 -40.73 3.13
N GLY A 327 -15.99 -40.44 1.85
CA GLY A 327 -16.88 -40.69 0.72
C GLY A 327 -17.96 -39.61 0.54
N GLN A 328 -17.85 -38.50 1.25
CA GLN A 328 -18.75 -37.37 1.11
C GLN A 328 -18.40 -36.54 -0.12
N VAL A 329 -19.41 -36.15 -0.91
CA VAL A 329 -19.24 -35.32 -2.10
C VAL A 329 -18.94 -33.90 -1.66
N VAL A 330 -17.77 -33.38 -2.06
CA VAL A 330 -17.32 -32.00 -1.78
C VAL A 330 -17.45 -31.09 -2.99
N ALA A 331 -17.44 -31.68 -4.21
CA ALA A 331 -17.72 -30.93 -5.43
C ALA A 331 -18.31 -31.80 -6.54
N GLN A 332 -19.02 -31.16 -7.47
CA GLN A 332 -19.46 -31.71 -8.74
C GLN A 332 -19.10 -30.71 -9.83
N LEU A 333 -18.35 -31.20 -10.83
CA LEU A 333 -17.89 -30.39 -11.96
C LEU A 333 -18.50 -30.95 -13.24
N LEU A 334 -18.99 -30.10 -14.12
CA LEU A 334 -19.53 -30.50 -15.42
C LEU A 334 -18.52 -30.22 -16.54
N TYR A 335 -18.08 -31.29 -17.19
CA TYR A 335 -17.18 -31.21 -18.34
C TYR A 335 -17.90 -31.51 -19.65
N ARG A 336 -17.52 -30.80 -20.71
CA ARG A 336 -17.88 -31.09 -22.09
C ARG A 336 -16.64 -30.90 -22.96
N GLU A 337 -16.33 -31.93 -23.76
CA GLU A 337 -15.17 -31.90 -24.69
C GLU A 337 -13.86 -31.50 -23.95
N GLY A 338 -13.61 -32.06 -22.78
CA GLY A 338 -12.41 -31.80 -21.97
C GLY A 338 -12.37 -30.46 -21.24
N LYS A 339 -13.42 -29.63 -21.37
CA LYS A 339 -13.46 -28.30 -20.77
C LYS A 339 -14.53 -28.21 -19.71
N LEU A 340 -14.22 -27.54 -18.61
CA LEU A 340 -15.21 -27.20 -17.60
C LEU A 340 -16.23 -26.25 -18.23
N GLN A 341 -17.46 -26.72 -18.36
CA GLN A 341 -18.58 -25.96 -18.96
C GLN A 341 -19.86 -26.19 -18.20
N GLY A 342 -20.53 -25.09 -17.87
CA GLY A 342 -21.80 -25.13 -17.15
C GLY A 342 -21.63 -25.01 -15.65
N GLU A 343 -22.62 -25.55 -14.95
CA GLU A 343 -22.76 -25.39 -13.51
C GLU A 343 -21.82 -26.33 -12.75
N SER A 344 -20.89 -25.75 -12.01
CA SER A 344 -20.06 -26.48 -11.05
C SER A 344 -20.57 -26.21 -9.63
N ARG A 345 -20.71 -27.26 -8.81
CA ARG A 345 -21.24 -27.16 -7.47
C ARG A 345 -20.22 -27.61 -6.45
N PHE A 346 -20.06 -26.82 -5.41
CA PHE A 346 -19.28 -27.17 -4.22
C PHE A 346 -20.24 -27.34 -3.04
N PHE A 347 -19.96 -28.29 -2.18
CA PHE A 347 -20.87 -28.67 -1.09
C PHE A 347 -20.23 -28.43 0.26
N TYR A 348 -21.07 -28.02 1.20
CA TYR A 348 -20.73 -28.06 2.62
C TYR A 348 -20.73 -29.50 3.14
N PRO A 349 -20.14 -29.78 4.34
CA PRO A 349 -20.17 -31.11 4.94
C PRO A 349 -21.56 -31.62 5.22
N ASP A 350 -22.55 -30.77 5.36
CA ASP A 350 -23.95 -31.13 5.51
C ASP A 350 -24.68 -31.45 4.19
N GLY A 351 -23.94 -31.42 3.05
CA GLY A 351 -24.45 -31.67 1.71
C GLY A 351 -25.20 -30.50 1.08
N VAL A 352 -25.20 -29.33 1.72
CA VAL A 352 -25.81 -28.12 1.17
C VAL A 352 -24.86 -27.51 0.16
N VAL A 353 -25.37 -26.95 -0.96
CA VAL A 353 -24.57 -26.26 -1.96
C VAL A 353 -23.95 -25.01 -1.34
N ALA A 354 -22.62 -24.95 -1.34
CA ALA A 354 -21.86 -23.81 -0.85
C ALA A 354 -21.67 -22.76 -1.94
N VAL A 355 -21.34 -23.22 -3.17
CA VAL A 355 -21.12 -22.40 -4.36
C VAL A 355 -21.64 -23.14 -5.58
N GLN A 356 -22.20 -22.38 -6.51
CA GLN A 356 -22.75 -22.90 -7.77
C GLN A 356 -22.23 -22.09 -8.94
#